data_a3c162c0e296837b461ffe9b8542d157
#
_entry.id   a3c162c0e296837b461ffe9b8542d157
#
_cell.length_a   1.000
_cell.length_b   1.000
_cell.length_c   1.000
_cell.angle_alpha   90.00
_cell.angle_beta   90.00
_cell.angle_gamma   90.00
#
_symmetry.space_group_name_H-M   'P 1'
#
loop_
_entity.id
_entity.type
_entity.pdbx_description
1 polymer ?
#
loop_
_entity_poly.entity_id
_entity_poly.type
_entity_poly.pdbx_seq_one_letter_code
_entity_poly.pdbx_strand_id
1 'polypeptide(L)'
;MSNTTAKNDGVNRAKLYQLALFPLNNGATNVYFVLILNFVAQFGSNILQLGLYASVMVTVMRVFDAITDPIIGAMMDKTSTRFGKFRPFMVLGSAIMAVSILALYCLTPLIPETTMWLRYVAFTLIYAVWVIGYTFQTSVTRAGQTVLTNDPNQRPLFTIFNTIGSMLGMGVMQFLIPIVKGMYDVKVDGKIVTDGFAVPEMWAVIAPIGIVLSVLLTILAIFGIAAKDRPEYYGIGGGTQKKVKISEYISIIKANKPMQRLMVAGAGCKLALAIATNATVLTVLYGVMMGDYSGLYLPFMVLGYVFAVPVSYTHL
;
A
#
# COMPACT_ATOMS: atom_id res chain seq x y z
N MET A 1 40.82 -18.15 -20.96
CA MET A 1 39.62 -17.43 -20.61
C MET A 1 38.43 -18.27 -21.09
N SER A 2 37.86 -19.11 -20.25
CA SER A 2 36.80 -20.04 -20.62
C SER A 2 35.45 -19.34 -20.52
N ASN A 3 34.83 -19.06 -21.64
CA ASN A 3 33.41 -18.72 -21.75
C ASN A 3 32.60 -19.96 -21.36
N THR A 4 32.23 -20.04 -20.08
CA THR A 4 31.22 -21.00 -19.63
C THR A 4 29.87 -20.44 -20.08
N THR A 5 29.41 -20.81 -21.24
CA THR A 5 28.00 -20.75 -21.65
C THR A 5 27.21 -21.58 -20.65
N ALA A 6 26.65 -20.94 -19.64
CA ALA A 6 25.71 -21.56 -18.71
C ALA A 6 24.53 -22.09 -19.53
N LYS A 7 24.39 -23.41 -19.57
CA LYS A 7 23.28 -24.15 -20.12
C LYS A 7 22.00 -23.55 -19.53
N ASN A 8 21.14 -23.04 -20.37
CA ASN A 8 19.90 -22.39 -19.98
C ASN A 8 18.92 -23.47 -19.50
N ASP A 9 18.97 -23.81 -18.20
CA ASP A 9 18.10 -24.83 -17.57
C ASP A 9 16.64 -24.34 -17.40
N GLY A 10 16.24 -23.29 -18.11
CA GLY A 10 14.91 -22.70 -18.00
C GLY A 10 14.71 -21.95 -16.67
N VAL A 11 15.75 -21.87 -15.82
CA VAL A 11 15.69 -21.20 -14.53
C VAL A 11 16.12 -19.73 -14.69
N ASN A 12 15.17 -18.82 -14.46
CA ASN A 12 15.43 -17.39 -14.41
C ASN A 12 15.79 -16.98 -12.97
N ARG A 13 17.03 -16.58 -12.74
CA ARG A 13 17.52 -16.09 -11.44
C ARG A 13 17.64 -14.56 -11.44
N ALA A 14 17.20 -13.93 -10.38
CA ALA A 14 17.40 -12.51 -10.14
C ALA A 14 18.77 -12.26 -9.46
N LYS A 15 19.37 -11.11 -9.73
CA LYS A 15 20.52 -10.62 -8.96
C LYS A 15 20.03 -10.10 -7.59
N LEU A 16 20.90 -10.12 -6.59
CA LEU A 16 20.55 -9.72 -5.22
C LEU A 16 19.95 -8.31 -5.16
N TYR A 17 20.52 -7.34 -5.90
CA TYR A 17 19.99 -5.97 -5.92
C TYR A 17 18.57 -5.90 -6.50
N GLN A 18 18.20 -6.78 -7.44
CA GLN A 18 16.86 -6.83 -8.02
C GLN A 18 15.85 -7.36 -6.99
N LEU A 19 16.24 -8.39 -6.24
CA LEU A 19 15.46 -8.96 -5.15
C LEU A 19 15.28 -7.97 -3.99
N ALA A 20 16.25 -7.08 -3.74
CA ALA A 20 16.20 -6.09 -2.68
C ALA A 20 15.44 -4.82 -3.10
N LEU A 21 15.67 -4.31 -4.31
CA LEU A 21 15.11 -3.03 -4.73
C LEU A 21 13.66 -3.12 -5.23
N PHE A 22 13.29 -4.15 -5.98
CA PHE A 22 11.93 -4.25 -6.51
C PHE A 22 10.86 -4.31 -5.40
N PRO A 23 11.03 -5.04 -4.28
CA PRO A 23 10.09 -5.01 -3.16
C PRO A 23 9.88 -3.65 -2.51
N LEU A 24 10.74 -2.66 -2.74
CA LEU A 24 10.49 -1.28 -2.30
C LEU A 24 9.24 -0.67 -2.94
N ASN A 25 8.74 -1.23 -4.06
CA ASN A 25 7.42 -0.88 -4.58
C ASN A 25 6.30 -1.15 -3.57
N ASN A 26 6.40 -2.25 -2.83
CA ASN A 26 5.48 -2.52 -1.73
C ASN A 26 5.66 -1.49 -0.60
N GLY A 27 6.90 -1.11 -0.29
CA GLY A 27 7.18 -0.03 0.66
C GLY A 27 6.54 1.30 0.24
N ALA A 28 6.73 1.70 -1.03
CA ALA A 28 6.11 2.90 -1.59
C ALA A 28 4.58 2.89 -1.47
N THR A 29 3.97 1.75 -1.79
CA THR A 29 2.51 1.58 -1.66
C THR A 29 2.06 1.68 -0.21
N ASN A 30 2.84 1.13 0.73
CA ASN A 30 2.51 1.16 2.16
C ASN A 30 2.68 2.53 2.81
N VAL A 31 3.53 3.41 2.29
CA VAL A 31 3.55 4.84 2.68
C VAL A 31 2.17 5.46 2.45
N TYR A 32 1.62 5.28 1.25
CA TYR A 32 0.29 5.80 0.90
C TYR A 32 -0.83 5.06 1.62
N PHE A 33 -0.65 3.76 1.86
CA PHE A 33 -1.59 2.97 2.66
C PHE A 33 -1.80 3.58 4.05
N VAL A 34 -0.73 3.94 4.75
CA VAL A 34 -0.85 4.54 6.08
C VAL A 34 -1.58 5.89 6.00
N LEU A 35 -1.19 6.76 5.06
CA LEU A 35 -1.83 8.07 4.91
C LEU A 35 -3.34 7.96 4.66
N ILE A 36 -3.76 7.11 3.74
CA ILE A 36 -5.17 7.01 3.35
C ILE A 36 -5.92 6.01 4.23
N LEU A 37 -5.52 4.74 4.23
CA LEU A 37 -6.38 3.71 4.81
C LEU A 37 -6.45 3.75 6.33
N ASN A 38 -5.43 4.30 6.98
CA ASN A 38 -5.45 4.47 8.43
C ASN A 38 -6.07 5.81 8.86
N PHE A 39 -5.87 6.87 8.09
CA PHE A 39 -6.20 8.22 8.55
C PHE A 39 -7.27 8.97 7.75
N VAL A 40 -7.68 8.47 6.56
CA VAL A 40 -8.67 9.18 5.72
C VAL A 40 -10.01 9.38 6.40
N ALA A 41 -10.48 8.41 7.20
CA ALA A 41 -11.74 8.54 7.94
C ALA A 41 -11.64 9.62 9.02
N GLN A 42 -10.52 9.65 9.73
CA GLN A 42 -10.26 10.67 10.76
C GLN A 42 -10.12 12.06 10.15
N PHE A 43 -9.36 12.20 9.05
CA PHE A 43 -9.26 13.43 8.30
C PHE A 43 -10.63 13.91 7.79
N GLY A 44 -11.40 13.04 7.17
CA GLY A 44 -12.73 13.35 6.65
C GLY A 44 -13.68 13.79 7.76
N SER A 45 -13.61 13.19 8.94
CA SER A 45 -14.45 13.55 10.09
C SER A 45 -14.00 14.86 10.76
N ASN A 46 -12.69 15.02 11.01
CA ASN A 46 -12.18 16.15 11.80
C ASN A 46 -12.01 17.43 10.97
N ILE A 47 -11.53 17.31 9.72
CA ILE A 47 -11.22 18.48 8.88
C ILE A 47 -12.38 18.82 7.94
N LEU A 48 -12.93 17.81 7.27
CA LEU A 48 -13.99 18.05 6.29
C LEU A 48 -15.39 18.03 6.89
N GLN A 49 -15.51 17.66 8.16
CA GLN A 49 -16.77 17.57 8.91
C GLN A 49 -17.79 16.59 8.30
N LEU A 50 -17.28 15.54 7.62
CA LEU A 50 -18.10 14.52 6.97
C LEU A 50 -18.67 13.48 7.95
N GLY A 51 -18.19 13.46 9.20
CA GLY A 51 -18.67 12.57 10.25
C GLY A 51 -18.62 11.08 9.84
N LEU A 52 -19.72 10.38 10.09
CA LEU A 52 -19.85 8.95 9.79
C LEU A 52 -19.66 8.61 8.29
N TYR A 53 -19.99 9.54 7.39
CA TYR A 53 -19.84 9.35 5.95
C TYR A 53 -18.41 8.98 5.56
N ALA A 54 -17.39 9.64 6.13
CA ALA A 54 -16.00 9.34 5.85
C ALA A 54 -15.65 7.88 6.20
N SER A 55 -16.13 7.38 7.34
CA SER A 55 -15.91 5.99 7.77
C SER A 55 -16.63 4.97 6.90
N VAL A 56 -17.88 5.27 6.49
CA VAL A 56 -18.64 4.41 5.56
C VAL A 56 -17.96 4.33 4.21
N MET A 57 -17.44 5.46 3.70
CA MET A 57 -16.73 5.52 2.42
C MET A 57 -15.47 4.64 2.40
N VAL A 58 -14.77 4.47 3.51
CA VAL A 58 -13.63 3.52 3.60
C VAL A 58 -14.09 2.10 3.26
N THR A 59 -15.25 1.68 3.76
CA THR A 59 -15.81 0.35 3.45
C THR A 59 -16.29 0.25 2.01
N VAL A 60 -16.99 1.27 1.50
CA VAL A 60 -17.47 1.32 0.11
C VAL A 60 -16.30 1.24 -0.87
N MET A 61 -15.22 1.98 -0.60
CA MET A 61 -14.03 1.96 -1.46
C MET A 61 -13.28 0.63 -1.43
N ARG A 62 -13.43 -0.19 -0.38
CA ARG A 62 -12.92 -1.58 -0.38
C ARG A 62 -13.70 -2.49 -1.32
N VAL A 63 -15.01 -2.29 -1.43
CA VAL A 63 -15.82 -3.01 -2.42
C VAL A 63 -15.45 -2.55 -3.84
N PHE A 64 -15.23 -1.25 -4.04
CA PHE A 64 -14.76 -0.69 -5.31
C PHE A 64 -13.38 -1.26 -5.71
N ASP A 65 -12.44 -1.37 -4.76
CA ASP A 65 -11.12 -2.00 -4.95
C ASP A 65 -11.26 -3.45 -5.45
N ALA A 66 -12.14 -4.24 -4.83
CA ALA A 66 -12.38 -5.62 -5.23
C ALA A 66 -12.94 -5.74 -6.67
N ILE A 67 -13.62 -4.72 -7.19
CA ILE A 67 -14.11 -4.66 -8.57
C ILE A 67 -12.98 -4.21 -9.52
N THR A 68 -12.16 -3.26 -9.12
CA THR A 68 -11.08 -2.72 -9.96
C THR A 68 -9.89 -3.66 -10.09
N ASP A 69 -9.59 -4.48 -9.08
CA ASP A 69 -8.48 -5.44 -9.09
C ASP A 69 -8.47 -6.35 -10.33
N PRO A 70 -9.54 -7.09 -10.68
CA PRO A 70 -9.57 -7.95 -11.88
C PRO A 70 -9.47 -7.17 -13.19
N ILE A 71 -10.05 -5.96 -13.24
CA ILE A 71 -10.05 -5.11 -14.45
C ILE A 71 -8.61 -4.64 -14.73
N ILE A 72 -7.94 -4.14 -13.72
CA ILE A 72 -6.56 -3.65 -13.82
C ILE A 72 -5.60 -4.82 -14.10
N GLY A 73 -5.80 -5.97 -13.46
CA GLY A 73 -5.04 -7.18 -13.76
C GLY A 73 -5.15 -7.58 -15.23
N ALA A 74 -6.38 -7.61 -15.78
CA ALA A 74 -6.62 -7.93 -17.18
C ALA A 74 -6.04 -6.86 -18.15
N MET A 75 -6.06 -5.59 -17.76
CA MET A 75 -5.44 -4.51 -18.52
C MET A 75 -3.92 -4.64 -18.54
N MET A 76 -3.31 -4.94 -17.40
CA MET A 76 -1.87 -5.16 -17.28
C MET A 76 -1.43 -6.36 -18.11
N ASP A 77 -2.22 -7.44 -18.17
CA ASP A 77 -1.90 -8.63 -18.96
C ASP A 77 -1.91 -8.38 -20.47
N LYS A 78 -2.72 -7.43 -20.93
CA LYS A 78 -2.80 -7.05 -22.35
C LYS A 78 -1.76 -5.99 -22.73
N THR A 79 -1.12 -5.36 -21.75
CA THR A 79 -0.20 -4.25 -22.00
C THR A 79 1.19 -4.78 -22.29
N SER A 80 1.77 -4.34 -23.43
CA SER A 80 3.16 -4.53 -23.80
C SER A 80 3.68 -3.23 -24.38
N THR A 81 4.60 -2.58 -23.68
CA THR A 81 5.18 -1.30 -24.11
C THR A 81 6.69 -1.44 -24.31
N ARG A 82 7.29 -0.46 -25.01
CA ARG A 82 8.76 -0.36 -25.14
C ARG A 82 9.50 -0.23 -23.80
N PHE A 83 8.78 0.23 -22.77
CA PHE A 83 9.31 0.38 -21.41
C PHE A 83 9.07 -0.84 -20.52
N GLY A 84 8.52 -1.93 -21.07
CA GLY A 84 8.12 -3.12 -20.34
C GLY A 84 6.63 -3.17 -20.04
N LYS A 85 6.24 -4.17 -19.25
CA LYS A 85 4.85 -4.42 -18.84
C LYS A 85 4.53 -3.72 -17.51
N PHE A 86 5.46 -3.74 -16.56
CA PHE A 86 5.23 -3.34 -15.17
C PHE A 86 5.59 -1.89 -14.88
N ARG A 87 6.71 -1.39 -15.43
CA ARG A 87 7.19 -0.02 -15.17
C ARG A 87 6.20 1.09 -15.46
N PRO A 88 5.44 1.06 -16.58
CA PRO A 88 4.44 2.09 -16.85
C PRO A 88 3.35 2.15 -15.76
N PHE A 89 2.91 0.99 -15.25
CA PHE A 89 1.91 0.93 -14.19
C PHE A 89 2.46 1.40 -12.84
N MET A 90 3.75 1.17 -12.54
CA MET A 90 4.41 1.72 -11.35
C MET A 90 4.40 3.24 -11.37
N VAL A 91 4.81 3.84 -12.50
CA VAL A 91 4.84 5.30 -12.65
C VAL A 91 3.45 5.88 -12.59
N LEU A 92 2.51 5.34 -13.37
CA LEU A 92 1.13 5.81 -13.42
C LEU A 92 0.43 5.67 -12.07
N GLY A 93 0.54 4.51 -11.43
CA GLY A 93 -0.06 4.27 -10.12
C GLY A 93 0.49 5.21 -9.05
N SER A 94 1.83 5.39 -9.00
CA SER A 94 2.46 6.32 -8.07
C SER A 94 2.03 7.77 -8.31
N ALA A 95 1.95 8.21 -9.56
CA ALA A 95 1.51 9.56 -9.93
C ALA A 95 0.04 9.80 -9.54
N ILE A 96 -0.86 8.86 -9.86
CA ILE A 96 -2.28 8.95 -9.48
C ILE A 96 -2.42 9.05 -7.97
N MET A 97 -1.74 8.20 -7.21
CA MET A 97 -1.81 8.22 -5.74
C MET A 97 -1.26 9.53 -5.18
N ALA A 98 -0.13 10.02 -5.68
CA ALA A 98 0.48 11.27 -5.25
C ALA A 98 -0.45 12.47 -5.46
N VAL A 99 -1.01 12.60 -6.68
CA VAL A 99 -1.95 13.68 -7.02
C VAL A 99 -3.21 13.59 -6.17
N SER A 100 -3.75 12.37 -5.97
CA SER A 100 -4.93 12.18 -5.13
C SER A 100 -4.68 12.56 -3.67
N ILE A 101 -3.52 12.23 -3.12
CA ILE A 101 -3.16 12.60 -1.73
C ILE A 101 -2.99 14.11 -1.60
N LEU A 102 -2.32 14.78 -2.54
CA LEU A 102 -2.23 16.23 -2.54
C LEU A 102 -3.62 16.88 -2.65
N ALA A 103 -4.45 16.39 -3.56
CA ALA A 103 -5.81 16.90 -3.71
C ALA A 103 -6.62 16.70 -2.42
N LEU A 104 -6.53 15.52 -1.82
CA LEU A 104 -7.29 15.19 -0.61
C LEU A 104 -6.84 16.05 0.59
N TYR A 105 -5.55 16.06 0.92
CA TYR A 105 -5.08 16.69 2.15
C TYR A 105 -4.80 18.19 2.03
N CYS A 106 -4.48 18.70 0.82
CA CYS A 106 -4.14 20.11 0.64
C CYS A 106 -5.26 20.93 -0.02
N LEU A 107 -6.07 20.34 -0.93
CA LEU A 107 -7.08 21.11 -1.65
C LEU A 107 -8.47 21.01 -1.04
N THR A 108 -8.87 19.83 -0.53
CA THR A 108 -10.24 19.70 0.02
C THR A 108 -10.51 20.57 1.25
N PRO A 109 -9.55 20.87 2.15
CA PRO A 109 -9.78 21.80 3.26
C PRO A 109 -10.11 23.23 2.81
N LEU A 110 -9.70 23.61 1.58
CA LEU A 110 -10.00 24.92 1.02
C LEU A 110 -11.45 25.08 0.56
N ILE A 111 -12.21 23.99 0.48
CA ILE A 111 -13.62 24.02 0.11
C ILE A 111 -14.43 24.62 1.29
N PRO A 112 -15.17 25.73 1.09
CA PRO A 112 -15.94 26.36 2.17
C PRO A 112 -16.98 25.42 2.78
N GLU A 113 -17.26 25.61 4.07
CA GLU A 113 -18.31 24.86 4.79
C GLU A 113 -19.72 25.11 4.21
N THR A 114 -19.93 26.27 3.60
CA THR A 114 -21.18 26.61 2.94
C THR A 114 -21.51 25.68 1.76
N THR A 115 -20.51 24.97 1.22
CA THR A 115 -20.66 24.04 0.08
C THR A 115 -20.37 22.60 0.48
N MET A 116 -21.00 22.12 1.55
CA MET A 116 -20.77 20.75 2.09
C MET A 116 -20.92 19.66 1.06
N TRP A 117 -21.92 19.78 0.14
CA TRP A 117 -22.12 18.80 -0.94
C TRP A 117 -20.85 18.61 -1.79
N LEU A 118 -20.09 19.68 -2.02
CA LEU A 118 -18.84 19.63 -2.79
C LEU A 118 -17.74 18.89 -2.02
N ARG A 119 -17.70 19.02 -0.67
CA ARG A 119 -16.77 18.22 0.17
C ARG A 119 -17.07 16.72 0.06
N TYR A 120 -18.36 16.31 0.08
CA TYR A 120 -18.77 14.92 -0.09
C TYR A 120 -18.34 14.37 -1.46
N VAL A 121 -18.62 15.11 -2.53
CA VAL A 121 -18.29 14.71 -3.90
C VAL A 121 -16.78 14.65 -4.10
N ALA A 122 -16.05 15.69 -3.69
CA ALA A 122 -14.61 15.76 -3.84
C ALA A 122 -13.92 14.61 -3.07
N PHE A 123 -14.31 14.39 -1.81
CA PHE A 123 -13.78 13.29 -1.00
C PHE A 123 -13.98 11.93 -1.68
N THR A 124 -15.21 11.66 -2.16
CA THR A 124 -15.55 10.38 -2.81
C THR A 124 -14.78 10.17 -4.11
N LEU A 125 -14.74 11.17 -4.99
CA LEU A 125 -14.08 11.06 -6.29
C LEU A 125 -12.56 10.95 -6.15
N ILE A 126 -11.95 11.76 -5.31
CA ILE A 126 -10.50 11.73 -5.08
C ILE A 126 -10.11 10.38 -4.47
N TYR A 127 -10.89 9.88 -3.51
CA TYR A 127 -10.64 8.58 -2.91
C TYR A 127 -10.79 7.43 -3.92
N ALA A 128 -11.81 7.45 -4.78
CA ALA A 128 -11.98 6.46 -5.85
C ALA A 128 -10.81 6.47 -6.85
N VAL A 129 -10.34 7.64 -7.25
CA VAL A 129 -9.16 7.79 -8.13
C VAL A 129 -7.91 7.25 -7.44
N TRP A 130 -7.73 7.53 -6.14
CA TRP A 130 -6.63 6.99 -5.36
C TRP A 130 -6.64 5.46 -5.33
N VAL A 131 -7.83 4.83 -5.15
CA VAL A 131 -7.97 3.35 -5.16
C VAL A 131 -7.49 2.78 -6.49
N ILE A 132 -7.81 3.40 -7.62
CA ILE A 132 -7.31 2.95 -8.94
C ILE A 132 -5.77 2.96 -8.98
N GLY A 133 -5.15 4.04 -8.51
CA GLY A 133 -3.68 4.13 -8.42
C GLY A 133 -3.07 3.07 -7.49
N TYR A 134 -3.72 2.82 -6.36
CA TYR A 134 -3.35 1.79 -5.39
C TYR A 134 -3.40 0.38 -6.03
N THR A 135 -4.47 0.08 -6.77
CA THR A 135 -4.62 -1.21 -7.47
C THR A 135 -3.54 -1.39 -8.54
N PHE A 136 -3.13 -0.34 -9.26
CA PHE A 136 -1.99 -0.43 -10.19
C PHE A 136 -0.72 -0.87 -9.48
N GLN A 137 -0.35 -0.23 -8.38
CA GLN A 137 0.88 -0.53 -7.63
C GLN A 137 0.85 -1.93 -7.00
N THR A 138 -0.25 -2.31 -6.36
CA THR A 138 -0.39 -3.62 -5.70
C THR A 138 -0.38 -4.77 -6.70
N SER A 139 -1.01 -4.60 -7.87
CA SER A 139 -1.00 -5.58 -8.95
C SER A 139 0.41 -5.80 -9.49
N VAL A 140 1.19 -4.73 -9.68
CA VAL A 140 2.60 -4.85 -10.10
C VAL A 140 3.44 -5.55 -9.05
N THR A 141 3.27 -5.21 -7.76
CA THR A 141 4.04 -5.85 -6.67
C THR A 141 3.85 -7.37 -6.68
N ARG A 142 2.61 -7.83 -6.90
CA ARG A 142 2.27 -9.26 -6.93
C ARG A 142 2.75 -9.95 -8.21
N ALA A 143 2.49 -9.35 -9.38
CA ALA A 143 2.80 -9.95 -10.66
C ALA A 143 4.30 -9.85 -11.04
N GLY A 144 4.98 -8.78 -10.65
CA GLY A 144 6.39 -8.55 -10.99
C GLY A 144 7.37 -9.56 -10.39
N GLN A 145 7.00 -10.20 -9.27
CA GLN A 145 7.79 -11.28 -8.69
C GLN A 145 8.00 -12.43 -9.69
N THR A 146 6.99 -12.76 -10.48
CA THR A 146 7.06 -13.88 -11.42
C THR A 146 8.05 -13.66 -12.56
N VAL A 147 8.34 -12.39 -12.87
CA VAL A 147 9.30 -11.99 -13.91
C VAL A 147 10.72 -11.93 -13.37
N LEU A 148 10.88 -11.60 -12.08
CA LEU A 148 12.20 -11.51 -11.46
C LEU A 148 12.85 -12.87 -11.34
N THR A 149 12.15 -13.86 -10.81
CA THR A 149 12.70 -15.18 -10.58
C THR A 149 11.63 -16.28 -10.60
N ASN A 150 11.98 -17.42 -11.21
CA ASN A 150 11.23 -18.67 -11.08
C ASN A 150 11.98 -19.70 -10.22
N ASP A 151 13.18 -19.35 -9.69
CA ASP A 151 13.96 -20.22 -8.82
C ASP A 151 13.28 -20.36 -7.44
N PRO A 152 12.88 -21.58 -7.04
CA PRO A 152 12.28 -21.82 -5.74
C PRO A 152 13.16 -21.36 -4.56
N ASN A 153 14.48 -21.42 -4.70
CA ASN A 153 15.42 -21.03 -3.64
C ASN A 153 15.49 -19.49 -3.44
N GLN A 154 15.10 -18.69 -4.42
CA GLN A 154 15.08 -17.24 -4.33
C GLN A 154 13.74 -16.69 -3.82
N ARG A 155 12.67 -17.48 -3.83
CA ARG A 155 11.33 -17.04 -3.37
C ARG A 155 11.31 -16.64 -1.89
N PRO A 156 11.90 -17.41 -0.94
CA PRO A 156 11.95 -16.99 0.45
C PRO A 156 12.69 -15.66 0.63
N LEU A 157 13.83 -15.50 -0.06
CA LEU A 157 14.61 -14.27 -0.01
C LEU A 157 13.82 -13.06 -0.55
N PHE A 158 13.08 -13.23 -1.64
CA PHE A 158 12.17 -12.19 -2.14
C PHE A 158 11.12 -11.83 -1.10
N THR A 159 10.52 -12.82 -0.44
CA THR A 159 9.50 -12.59 0.59
C THR A 159 10.07 -11.79 1.77
N ILE A 160 11.29 -12.12 2.22
CA ILE A 160 11.98 -11.36 3.28
C ILE A 160 12.16 -9.90 2.86
N PHE A 161 12.71 -9.61 1.69
CA PHE A 161 12.88 -8.24 1.21
C PHE A 161 11.54 -7.53 1.00
N ASN A 162 10.50 -8.24 0.56
CA ASN A 162 9.16 -7.67 0.41
C ASN A 162 8.54 -7.29 1.77
N THR A 163 8.78 -8.10 2.80
CA THR A 163 8.37 -7.79 4.18
C THR A 163 9.13 -6.58 4.71
N ILE A 164 10.46 -6.55 4.53
CA ILE A 164 11.30 -5.40 4.94
C ILE A 164 10.85 -4.13 4.21
N GLY A 165 10.65 -4.18 2.89
CA GLY A 165 10.17 -3.04 2.12
C GLY A 165 8.82 -2.53 2.60
N SER A 166 7.87 -3.44 2.87
CA SER A 166 6.56 -3.11 3.45
C SER A 166 6.69 -2.43 4.81
N MET A 167 7.52 -3.01 5.70
CA MET A 167 7.76 -2.46 7.04
C MET A 167 8.43 -1.09 7.00
N LEU A 168 9.38 -0.87 6.09
CA LEU A 168 10.01 0.44 5.91
C LEU A 168 8.98 1.50 5.53
N GLY A 169 8.15 1.26 4.51
CA GLY A 169 7.15 2.23 4.08
C GLY A 169 6.11 2.51 5.15
N MET A 170 5.53 1.46 5.73
CA MET A 170 4.52 1.57 6.77
C MET A 170 5.10 2.16 8.07
N GLY A 171 6.25 1.64 8.51
CA GLY A 171 6.88 2.04 9.77
C GLY A 171 7.30 3.49 9.77
N VAL A 172 8.00 3.95 8.73
CA VAL A 172 8.43 5.35 8.66
C VAL A 172 7.24 6.31 8.78
N MET A 173 6.14 6.04 8.08
CA MET A 173 4.95 6.91 8.17
C MET A 173 4.27 6.82 9.54
N GLN A 174 4.17 5.63 10.12
CA GLN A 174 3.59 5.45 11.46
C GLN A 174 4.42 6.13 12.55
N PHE A 175 5.73 6.30 12.35
CA PHE A 175 6.59 7.11 13.23
C PHE A 175 6.45 8.61 12.96
N LEU A 176 6.44 9.02 11.70
CA LEU A 176 6.42 10.44 11.36
C LEU A 176 5.10 11.12 11.71
N ILE A 177 3.97 10.45 11.50
CA ILE A 177 2.65 11.04 11.73
C ILE A 177 2.46 11.47 13.19
N PRO A 178 2.71 10.64 14.23
CA PRO A 178 2.62 11.08 15.63
C PRO A 178 3.60 12.19 16.00
N ILE A 179 4.80 12.19 15.42
CA ILE A 179 5.81 13.24 15.67
C ILE A 179 5.31 14.58 15.11
N VAL A 180 4.89 14.60 13.84
CA VAL A 180 4.36 15.80 13.21
C VAL A 180 3.07 16.25 13.92
N LYS A 181 2.17 15.32 14.25
CA LYS A 181 0.97 15.60 15.02
C LYS A 181 1.30 16.29 16.35
N GLY A 182 2.29 15.79 17.08
CA GLY A 182 2.73 16.37 18.36
C GLY A 182 3.26 17.80 18.23
N MET A 183 3.78 18.22 17.07
CA MET A 183 4.21 19.60 16.80
C MET A 183 3.03 20.57 16.64
N TYR A 184 1.86 20.04 16.28
CA TYR A 184 0.62 20.81 16.08
C TYR A 184 -0.35 20.67 17.27
N ASP A 185 -0.01 19.89 18.30
CA ASP A 185 -0.79 19.82 19.54
C ASP A 185 -0.63 21.11 20.35
N VAL A 186 -1.73 21.76 20.68
CA VAL A 186 -1.74 22.89 21.63
C VAL A 186 -2.06 22.36 23.01
N LYS A 187 -1.11 22.51 23.94
CA LYS A 187 -1.26 22.09 25.35
C LYS A 187 -1.41 23.31 26.27
N VAL A 188 -2.42 23.30 27.13
CA VAL A 188 -2.61 24.28 28.21
C VAL A 188 -2.69 23.48 29.50
N ASP A 189 -1.89 23.85 30.49
CA ASP A 189 -1.80 23.16 31.80
C ASP A 189 -1.59 21.64 31.69
N GLY A 190 -0.76 21.22 30.69
CA GLY A 190 -0.45 19.81 30.44
C GLY A 190 -1.57 19.01 29.75
N LYS A 191 -2.72 19.63 29.47
CA LYS A 191 -3.81 19.00 28.70
C LYS A 191 -3.83 19.48 27.26
N ILE A 192 -4.08 18.54 26.32
CA ILE A 192 -4.24 18.87 24.90
C ILE A 192 -5.58 19.60 24.73
N VAL A 193 -5.53 20.87 24.35
CA VAL A 193 -6.71 21.71 24.07
C VAL A 193 -7.07 21.61 22.57
N THR A 194 -6.06 21.58 21.70
CA THR A 194 -6.26 21.34 20.26
C THR A 194 -5.46 20.11 19.84
N ASP A 195 -6.15 19.13 19.30
CA ASP A 195 -5.51 17.92 18.75
C ASP A 195 -4.92 18.24 17.38
N GLY A 196 -3.64 17.94 17.14
CA GLY A 196 -2.97 18.14 15.86
C GLY A 196 -3.68 17.47 14.68
N PHE A 197 -4.41 16.37 14.90
CA PHE A 197 -5.24 15.76 13.86
C PHE A 197 -6.42 16.61 13.40
N ALA A 198 -6.83 17.60 14.18
CA ALA A 198 -7.86 18.56 13.83
C ALA A 198 -7.30 19.81 13.14
N VAL A 199 -5.99 19.87 12.90
CA VAL A 199 -5.28 21.00 12.28
C VAL A 199 -4.98 20.69 10.81
N PRO A 200 -5.57 21.42 9.82
CA PRO A 200 -5.34 21.14 8.39
C PRO A 200 -3.87 21.24 7.97
N GLU A 201 -3.11 22.15 8.55
CA GLU A 201 -1.70 22.40 8.27
C GLU A 201 -0.83 21.18 8.57
N MET A 202 -1.17 20.40 9.59
CA MET A 202 -0.49 19.14 9.89
C MET A 202 -0.56 18.16 8.70
N TRP A 203 -1.74 18.03 8.10
CA TRP A 203 -1.95 17.17 6.93
C TRP A 203 -1.26 17.72 5.68
N ALA A 204 -1.23 19.05 5.51
CA ALA A 204 -0.51 19.71 4.42
C ALA A 204 1.01 19.53 4.51
N VAL A 205 1.56 19.26 5.69
CA VAL A 205 2.99 18.96 5.88
C VAL A 205 3.28 17.47 5.69
N ILE A 206 2.50 16.59 6.30
CA ILE A 206 2.80 15.15 6.27
C ILE A 206 2.54 14.51 4.90
N ALA A 207 1.57 15.01 4.13
CA ALA A 207 1.24 14.47 2.81
C ALA A 207 2.39 14.62 1.80
N PRO A 208 3.01 15.81 1.59
CA PRO A 208 4.19 15.93 0.73
C PRO A 208 5.39 15.09 1.17
N ILE A 209 5.63 14.97 2.48
CA ILE A 209 6.71 14.11 3.01
C ILE A 209 6.49 12.66 2.59
N GLY A 210 5.27 12.15 2.78
CA GLY A 210 4.91 10.80 2.35
C GLY A 210 5.03 10.60 0.84
N ILE A 211 4.65 11.60 0.04
CA ILE A 211 4.77 11.55 -1.42
C ILE A 211 6.23 11.46 -1.85
N VAL A 212 7.10 12.31 -1.32
CA VAL A 212 8.53 12.30 -1.64
C VAL A 212 9.14 10.93 -1.30
N LEU A 213 8.85 10.41 -0.11
CA LEU A 213 9.33 9.10 0.31
C LEU A 213 8.84 7.99 -0.63
N SER A 214 7.54 7.96 -0.95
CA SER A 214 6.96 6.94 -1.82
C SER A 214 7.51 7.03 -3.25
N VAL A 215 7.68 8.22 -3.80
CA VAL A 215 8.27 8.41 -5.14
C VAL A 215 9.72 7.92 -5.18
N LEU A 216 10.53 8.23 -4.17
CA LEU A 216 11.90 7.73 -4.07
C LEU A 216 11.94 6.19 -4.02
N LEU A 217 11.10 5.56 -3.20
CA LEU A 217 11.00 4.10 -3.13
C LEU A 217 10.53 3.50 -4.47
N THR A 218 9.57 4.14 -5.16
CA THR A 218 9.10 3.70 -6.47
C THR A 218 10.21 3.79 -7.53
N ILE A 219 11.00 4.85 -7.53
CA ILE A 219 12.15 4.99 -8.45
C ILE A 219 13.16 3.86 -8.21
N LEU A 220 13.53 3.59 -6.97
CA LEU A 220 14.43 2.49 -6.64
C LEU A 220 13.85 1.13 -7.07
N ALA A 221 12.55 0.91 -6.89
CA ALA A 221 11.88 -0.31 -7.32
C ALA A 221 11.88 -0.47 -8.85
N ILE A 222 11.70 0.61 -9.59
CA ILE A 222 11.79 0.62 -11.07
C ILE A 222 13.20 0.19 -11.50
N PHE A 223 14.26 0.69 -10.86
CA PHE A 223 15.62 0.22 -11.14
C PHE A 223 15.78 -1.27 -10.84
N GLY A 224 15.14 -1.78 -9.78
CA GLY A 224 15.17 -3.19 -9.42
C GLY A 224 14.60 -4.11 -10.50
N ILE A 225 13.49 -3.73 -11.13
CA ILE A 225 12.81 -4.58 -12.13
C ILE A 225 13.25 -4.28 -13.57
N ALA A 226 13.89 -3.15 -13.85
CA ALA A 226 14.12 -2.63 -15.21
C ALA A 226 14.82 -3.62 -16.13
N ALA A 227 15.77 -4.40 -15.64
CA ALA A 227 16.52 -5.38 -16.44
C ALA A 227 15.69 -6.64 -16.80
N LYS A 228 14.67 -6.94 -16.00
CA LYS A 228 13.82 -8.15 -16.13
C LYS A 228 12.44 -7.84 -16.72
N ASP A 229 12.01 -6.58 -16.73
CA ASP A 229 10.74 -6.17 -17.32
C ASP A 229 10.86 -6.07 -18.85
N ARG A 230 11.04 -7.23 -19.48
CA ARG A 230 11.21 -7.42 -20.93
C ARG A 230 10.44 -8.65 -21.41
N PRO A 231 9.98 -8.67 -22.67
CA PRO A 231 9.20 -9.77 -23.23
C PRO A 231 9.85 -11.15 -23.09
N GLU A 232 11.19 -11.19 -23.07
CA GLU A 232 11.98 -12.42 -22.93
C GLU A 232 11.74 -13.15 -21.59
N TYR A 233 11.31 -12.44 -20.57
CA TYR A 233 11.07 -12.96 -19.22
C TYR A 233 9.60 -13.19 -18.92
N TYR A 234 8.68 -12.78 -19.81
CA TYR A 234 7.25 -12.96 -19.57
C TYR A 234 6.84 -14.41 -19.84
N GLY A 235 6.20 -15.03 -18.85
CA GLY A 235 5.70 -16.40 -18.99
C GLY A 235 6.74 -17.52 -18.88
N ILE A 236 7.98 -17.22 -18.48
CA ILE A 236 8.97 -18.25 -18.18
C ILE A 236 8.50 -19.07 -16.98
N GLY A 237 8.18 -20.35 -17.20
CA GLY A 237 7.67 -21.27 -16.17
C GLY A 237 6.16 -21.41 -16.11
N GLY A 238 5.41 -20.71 -16.95
CA GLY A 238 3.97 -20.90 -17.15
C GLY A 238 3.68 -21.27 -18.59
N GLY A 239 3.00 -22.40 -18.82
CA GLY A 239 2.50 -22.78 -20.14
C GLY A 239 1.64 -21.69 -20.76
N THR A 240 1.37 -21.78 -22.06
CA THR A 240 0.55 -20.85 -22.85
C THR A 240 -0.67 -20.39 -22.04
N GLN A 241 -0.72 -19.11 -21.71
CA GLN A 241 -1.86 -18.54 -20.96
C GLN A 241 -3.12 -18.68 -21.84
N LYS A 242 -3.91 -19.74 -21.61
CA LYS A 242 -5.27 -19.80 -22.12
C LYS A 242 -6.04 -18.63 -21.50
N LYS A 243 -6.77 -17.89 -22.34
CA LYS A 243 -7.72 -16.86 -21.85
C LYS A 243 -8.78 -17.56 -21.00
N VAL A 244 -8.61 -17.50 -19.68
CA VAL A 244 -9.53 -18.10 -18.72
C VAL A 244 -10.73 -17.16 -18.56
N LYS A 245 -11.95 -17.70 -18.70
CA LYS A 245 -13.18 -16.94 -18.45
C LYS A 245 -13.41 -16.78 -16.95
N ILE A 246 -14.05 -15.69 -16.52
CA ILE A 246 -14.36 -15.45 -15.10
C ILE A 246 -15.14 -16.61 -14.48
N SER A 247 -16.03 -17.26 -15.26
CA SER A 247 -16.78 -18.44 -14.82
C SER A 247 -15.87 -19.63 -14.47
N GLU A 248 -14.74 -19.78 -15.14
CA GLU A 248 -13.75 -20.85 -14.87
C GLU A 248 -13.03 -20.60 -13.55
N TYR A 249 -12.71 -19.35 -13.21
CA TYR A 249 -12.15 -19.01 -11.89
C TYR A 249 -13.10 -19.39 -10.74
N ILE A 250 -14.39 -19.09 -10.88
CA ILE A 250 -15.40 -19.46 -9.88
C ILE A 250 -15.50 -20.98 -9.76
N SER A 251 -15.45 -21.70 -10.86
CA SER A 251 -15.47 -23.17 -10.88
C SER A 251 -14.25 -23.77 -10.17
N ILE A 252 -13.04 -23.23 -10.43
CA ILE A 252 -11.79 -23.64 -9.79
C ILE A 252 -11.85 -23.40 -8.28
N ILE A 253 -12.33 -22.24 -7.85
CA ILE A 253 -12.47 -21.90 -6.43
C ILE A 253 -13.44 -22.86 -5.75
N LYS A 254 -14.60 -23.13 -6.37
CA LYS A 254 -15.61 -24.06 -5.82
C LYS A 254 -15.10 -25.50 -5.72
N ALA A 255 -14.26 -25.93 -6.64
CA ALA A 255 -13.69 -27.29 -6.66
C ALA A 255 -12.53 -27.48 -5.64
N ASN A 256 -11.87 -26.39 -5.22
CA ASN A 256 -10.65 -26.45 -4.40
C ASN A 256 -10.90 -26.03 -2.95
N LYS A 257 -11.27 -26.98 -2.09
CA LYS A 257 -11.50 -26.73 -0.64
C LYS A 257 -10.29 -26.13 0.10
N PRO A 258 -9.03 -26.57 -0.10
CA PRO A 258 -7.86 -25.91 0.49
C PRO A 258 -7.75 -24.45 0.13
N MET A 259 -7.99 -24.09 -1.13
CA MET A 259 -7.99 -22.70 -1.60
C MET A 259 -9.08 -21.87 -0.91
N GLN A 260 -10.29 -22.39 -0.75
CA GLN A 260 -11.37 -21.70 -0.02
C GLN A 260 -10.97 -21.41 1.42
N ARG A 261 -10.38 -22.41 2.13
CA ARG A 261 -9.91 -22.24 3.52
C ARG A 261 -8.81 -21.19 3.61
N LEU A 262 -7.87 -21.16 2.64
CA LEU A 262 -6.81 -20.16 2.58
C LEU A 262 -7.38 -18.74 2.35
N MET A 263 -8.39 -18.62 1.48
CA MET A 263 -9.07 -17.34 1.23
C MET A 263 -9.76 -16.81 2.49
N VAL A 264 -10.47 -17.68 3.24
CA VAL A 264 -11.13 -17.30 4.50
C VAL A 264 -10.11 -16.91 5.56
N ALA A 265 -9.03 -17.69 5.72
CA ALA A 265 -7.95 -17.36 6.66
C ALA A 265 -7.26 -16.04 6.31
N GLY A 266 -6.98 -15.82 5.02
CA GLY A 266 -6.39 -14.56 4.54
C GLY A 266 -7.31 -13.35 4.76
N ALA A 267 -8.60 -13.50 4.52
CA ALA A 267 -9.59 -12.45 4.78
C ALA A 267 -9.68 -12.13 6.29
N GLY A 268 -9.72 -13.15 7.14
CA GLY A 268 -9.72 -12.97 8.61
C GLY A 268 -8.47 -12.26 9.12
N CYS A 269 -7.29 -12.63 8.62
CA CYS A 269 -6.03 -11.98 8.96
C CYS A 269 -6.03 -10.49 8.53
N LYS A 270 -6.50 -10.19 7.32
CA LYS A 270 -6.61 -8.80 6.83
C LYS A 270 -7.61 -7.97 7.61
N LEU A 271 -8.74 -8.56 8.00
CA LEU A 271 -9.74 -7.90 8.84
C LEU A 271 -9.16 -7.57 10.22
N ALA A 272 -8.50 -8.53 10.87
CA ALA A 272 -7.85 -8.30 12.15
C ALA A 272 -6.80 -7.19 12.08
N LEU A 273 -5.95 -7.18 11.03
CA LEU A 273 -4.97 -6.13 10.80
C LEU A 273 -5.63 -4.77 10.58
N ALA A 274 -6.70 -4.70 9.78
CA ALA A 274 -7.42 -3.46 9.51
C ALA A 274 -8.05 -2.86 10.77
N ILE A 275 -8.57 -3.68 11.68
CA ILE A 275 -9.09 -3.24 12.97
C ILE A 275 -7.94 -2.75 13.88
N ALA A 276 -6.88 -3.54 13.99
CA ALA A 276 -5.75 -3.23 14.88
C ALA A 276 -4.96 -1.97 14.47
N THR A 277 -4.92 -1.64 13.19
CA THR A 277 -4.19 -0.46 12.67
C THR A 277 -5.09 0.72 12.35
N ASN A 278 -6.39 0.65 12.65
CA ASN A 278 -7.32 1.74 12.36
C ASN A 278 -7.02 2.95 13.25
N ALA A 279 -6.73 4.09 12.64
CA ALA A 279 -6.35 5.31 13.35
C ALA A 279 -7.43 5.81 14.32
N THR A 280 -8.70 5.65 13.97
CA THR A 280 -9.81 6.04 14.85
C THR A 280 -9.81 5.22 16.13
N VAL A 281 -9.63 3.90 16.03
CA VAL A 281 -9.53 3.01 17.20
C VAL A 281 -8.31 3.37 18.04
N LEU A 282 -7.16 3.58 17.43
CA LEU A 282 -5.92 3.94 18.11
C LEU A 282 -6.02 5.32 18.76
N THR A 283 -6.64 6.29 18.10
CA THR A 283 -6.86 7.63 18.67
C THR A 283 -7.80 7.59 19.87
N VAL A 284 -8.88 6.82 19.81
CA VAL A 284 -9.78 6.64 20.96
C VAL A 284 -9.06 5.95 22.11
N LEU A 285 -8.33 4.86 21.83
CA LEU A 285 -7.63 4.11 22.87
C LEU A 285 -6.52 4.93 23.53
N TYR A 286 -5.58 5.44 22.76
CA TYR A 286 -4.40 6.12 23.29
C TYR A 286 -4.62 7.61 23.56
N GLY A 287 -5.40 8.31 22.75
CA GLY A 287 -5.65 9.74 22.87
C GLY A 287 -6.75 10.05 23.89
N VAL A 288 -7.91 9.42 23.75
CA VAL A 288 -9.09 9.74 24.59
C VAL A 288 -9.05 8.97 25.91
N MET A 289 -8.83 7.65 25.88
CA MET A 289 -8.86 6.82 27.09
C MET A 289 -7.59 6.93 27.93
N MET A 290 -6.41 7.02 27.30
CA MET A 290 -5.11 7.06 27.97
C MET A 290 -4.50 8.47 28.01
N GLY A 291 -5.02 9.42 27.26
CA GLY A 291 -4.63 10.84 27.30
C GLY A 291 -3.33 11.21 26.58
N ASP A 292 -2.61 10.24 25.99
CA ASP A 292 -1.36 10.51 25.28
C ASP A 292 -1.15 9.56 24.10
N TYR A 293 -1.68 9.94 22.93
CA TYR A 293 -1.48 9.17 21.70
C TYR A 293 -0.01 9.08 21.28
N SER A 294 0.70 10.20 21.26
CA SER A 294 2.06 10.25 20.73
C SER A 294 3.07 9.55 21.65
N GLY A 295 2.93 9.71 22.97
CA GLY A 295 3.84 9.11 23.94
C GLY A 295 3.64 7.60 24.14
N LEU A 296 2.42 7.10 23.98
CA LEU A 296 2.11 5.70 24.20
C LEU A 296 2.19 4.86 22.92
N TYR A 297 1.72 5.41 21.79
CA TYR A 297 1.68 4.68 20.53
C TYR A 297 3.07 4.38 19.95
N LEU A 298 4.01 5.34 20.03
CA LEU A 298 5.36 5.14 19.48
C LEU A 298 6.13 3.96 20.12
N PRO A 299 6.22 3.83 21.45
CA PRO A 299 6.86 2.68 22.08
C PRO A 299 6.20 1.35 21.70
N PHE A 300 4.86 1.32 21.62
CA PHE A 300 4.11 0.13 21.20
C PHE A 300 4.49 -0.29 19.78
N MET A 301 4.60 0.65 18.85
CA MET A 301 4.98 0.40 17.47
C MET A 301 6.42 -0.12 17.36
N VAL A 302 7.36 0.48 18.10
CA VAL A 302 8.76 0.01 18.13
C VAL A 302 8.83 -1.46 18.53
N LEU A 303 8.16 -1.81 19.63
CA LEU A 303 8.11 -3.20 20.11
C LEU A 303 7.50 -4.13 19.06
N GLY A 304 6.39 -3.73 18.43
CA GLY A 304 5.76 -4.49 17.36
C GLY A 304 6.71 -4.81 16.20
N TYR A 305 7.50 -3.83 15.75
CA TYR A 305 8.48 -4.04 14.69
C TYR A 305 9.67 -4.88 15.11
N VAL A 306 10.19 -4.69 16.32
CA VAL A 306 11.29 -5.50 16.87
C VAL A 306 10.93 -6.99 16.89
N PHE A 307 9.70 -7.33 17.26
CA PHE A 307 9.26 -8.72 17.29
C PHE A 307 8.82 -9.27 15.90
N ALA A 308 8.37 -8.43 14.99
CA ALA A 308 7.92 -8.88 13.67
C ALA A 308 9.04 -9.46 12.81
N VAL A 309 10.26 -8.94 12.90
CA VAL A 309 11.42 -9.41 12.12
C VAL A 309 11.82 -10.85 12.48
N PRO A 310 12.06 -11.21 13.76
CA PRO A 310 12.37 -12.58 14.14
C PRO A 310 11.25 -13.57 13.80
N VAL A 311 9.98 -13.18 14.01
CA VAL A 311 8.83 -14.03 13.69
C VAL A 311 8.77 -14.30 12.19
N SER A 312 9.00 -13.30 11.34
CA SER A 312 9.05 -13.49 9.89
C SER A 312 10.15 -14.47 9.46
N TYR A 313 11.28 -14.48 10.16
CA TYR A 313 12.39 -15.39 9.86
C TYR A 313 12.10 -16.84 10.31
N THR A 314 11.42 -17.02 11.45
CA THR A 314 11.17 -18.36 12.01
C THR A 314 10.00 -19.09 11.38
N HIS A 315 9.09 -18.39 10.67
CA HIS A 315 7.88 -18.96 10.04
C HIS A 315 7.96 -18.99 8.49
N LEU A 316 9.12 -18.70 7.89
CA LEU A 316 9.42 -18.90 6.47
C LEU A 316 10.24 -20.17 6.26
#